data_4744acaebcfc3b10b8b02348e168efad
#
_entry.id   4744acaebcfc3b10b8b02348e168efad
#
_cell.length_a   1.000
_cell.length_b   1.000
_cell.length_c   1.000
_cell.angle_alpha   90.00
_cell.angle_beta   90.00
_cell.angle_gamma   90.00
#
_symmetry.space_group_name_H-M   'P 1'
#
loop_
_entity.id
_entity.type
_entity.pdbx_description
1 polymer ?
#
loop_
_entity_poly.entity_id
_entity_poly.type
_entity_poly.pdbx_seq_one_letter_code
_entity_poly.pdbx_strand_id
1 'polypeptide(L)'
;ENKYTAYYLGYDQVTKRTADKTRYQGVGLSYTDGSSIYSRGSGDNSSKSIGFYSTDIGSKGHYLDLVFKISNMDNDFTVYDTNRNKITGDFNNTGVSLSAEYGRKNNLQNGWYIEPQAQFTLGYLGGDSYTTSNGIEAIQSGIKSAVGRIGFNIGKEFGNNGIVYAK
;
A
#
# COMPACT_ATOMS: atom_id res chain seq x y z
N GLU A 1 -17.47 -10.72 10.88
CA GLU A 1 -16.41 -11.56 10.32
C GLU A 1 -15.96 -10.96 8.99
N ASN A 2 -14.64 -10.84 8.79
CA ASN A 2 -14.06 -10.33 7.56
C ASN A 2 -13.19 -11.43 6.94
N LYS A 3 -13.35 -11.63 5.63
CA LYS A 3 -12.53 -12.53 4.84
C LYS A 3 -12.01 -11.79 3.63
N TYR A 4 -10.79 -12.03 3.24
CA TYR A 4 -10.25 -11.49 2.01
C TYR A 4 -9.27 -12.45 1.35
N THR A 5 -9.15 -12.36 0.03
CA THR A 5 -8.18 -13.07 -0.79
C THR A 5 -7.48 -12.06 -1.67
N ALA A 6 -6.17 -12.16 -1.77
CA ALA A 6 -5.37 -11.24 -2.57
C ALA A 6 -4.45 -12.01 -3.53
N TYR A 7 -4.33 -11.50 -4.74
CA TYR A 7 -3.47 -12.01 -5.81
C TYR A 7 -2.52 -10.91 -6.26
N TYR A 8 -1.27 -11.26 -6.43
CA TYR A 8 -0.21 -10.35 -6.88
C TYR A 8 0.54 -10.95 -8.05
N LEU A 9 0.79 -10.13 -9.05
CA LEU A 9 1.67 -10.46 -10.17
C LEU A 9 2.59 -9.27 -10.42
N GLY A 10 3.90 -9.52 -10.45
CA GLY A 10 4.86 -8.46 -10.67
C GLY A 10 5.99 -8.88 -11.61
N TYR A 11 6.57 -7.90 -12.25
CA TYR A 11 7.77 -8.05 -13.06
C TYR A 11 8.69 -6.87 -12.80
N ASP A 12 9.95 -7.15 -12.58
CA ASP A 12 10.98 -6.13 -12.46
C ASP A 12 12.28 -6.52 -13.18
N GLN A 13 13.09 -5.52 -13.40
CA GLN A 13 14.41 -5.69 -14.02
C GLN A 13 15.40 -4.64 -13.53
N VAL A 14 16.66 -4.95 -13.66
CA VAL A 14 17.73 -3.97 -13.48
C VAL A 14 17.77 -3.09 -14.74
N THR A 15 17.48 -1.79 -14.57
CA THR A 15 17.47 -0.82 -15.69
C THR A 15 18.75 0.00 -15.77
N LYS A 16 19.50 0.08 -14.68
CA LYS A 16 20.79 0.77 -14.64
C LYS A 16 21.73 0.07 -13.67
N ARG A 17 22.96 -0.11 -14.10
CA ARG A 17 24.02 -0.63 -13.22
C ARG A 17 25.31 0.15 -13.49
N THR A 18 25.77 0.84 -12.46
CA THR A 18 27.06 1.55 -12.46
C THR A 18 27.88 1.09 -11.27
N ALA A 19 29.13 1.54 -11.15
CA ALA A 19 29.96 1.25 -9.98
C ALA A 19 29.36 1.79 -8.67
N ASP A 20 28.58 2.89 -8.75
CA ASP A 20 28.05 3.61 -7.59
C ASP A 20 26.58 3.28 -7.27
N LYS A 21 25.82 2.77 -8.26
CA LYS A 21 24.37 2.61 -8.12
C LYS A 21 23.81 1.50 -9.01
N THR A 22 22.83 0.78 -8.47
CA THR A 22 21.98 -0.15 -9.21
C THR A 22 20.53 0.32 -9.12
N ARG A 23 19.84 0.38 -10.25
CA ARG A 23 18.42 0.74 -10.34
C ARG A 23 17.62 -0.46 -10.78
N TYR A 24 16.58 -0.76 -9.99
CA TYR A 24 15.53 -1.73 -10.30
C TYR A 24 14.26 -0.97 -10.62
N GLN A 25 13.58 -1.35 -11.68
CA GLN A 25 12.28 -0.80 -12.03
C GLN A 25 11.32 -1.93 -12.35
N GLY A 26 10.07 -1.76 -11.98
CA GLY A 26 9.08 -2.79 -12.18
C GLY A 26 7.66 -2.29 -12.16
N VAL A 27 6.77 -3.21 -12.49
CA VAL A 27 5.33 -3.05 -12.48
C VAL A 27 4.71 -4.22 -11.73
N GLY A 28 3.71 -3.92 -10.93
CA GLY A 28 2.94 -4.90 -10.19
C GLY A 28 1.46 -4.73 -10.45
N LEU A 29 0.76 -5.85 -10.55
CA LEU A 29 -0.70 -5.91 -10.62
C LEU A 29 -1.20 -6.59 -9.35
N SER A 30 -2.28 -6.09 -8.78
CA SER A 30 -2.93 -6.73 -7.66
C SER A 30 -4.44 -6.77 -7.82
N TYR A 31 -5.03 -7.83 -7.30
CA TYR A 31 -6.46 -8.00 -7.17
C TYR A 31 -6.77 -8.48 -5.76
N THR A 32 -7.69 -7.82 -5.10
CA THR A 32 -8.15 -8.22 -3.77
C THR A 32 -9.67 -8.35 -3.81
N ASP A 33 -10.16 -9.43 -3.22
CA ASP A 33 -11.58 -9.70 -3.06
C ASP A 33 -11.85 -9.98 -1.60
N GLY A 34 -12.88 -9.36 -1.06
CA GLY A 34 -13.19 -9.45 0.35
C GLY A 34 -14.69 -9.41 0.64
N SER A 35 -15.06 -10.01 1.76
CA SER A 35 -16.41 -9.97 2.29
C SER A 35 -16.41 -9.66 3.77
N SER A 36 -17.44 -8.94 4.19
CA SER A 36 -17.65 -8.56 5.59
C SER A 36 -19.05 -8.90 6.03
N ILE A 37 -19.20 -9.48 7.21
CA ILE A 37 -20.47 -9.78 7.83
C ILE A 37 -20.62 -8.93 9.09
N TYR A 38 -21.70 -8.17 9.14
CA TYR A 38 -22.06 -7.30 10.25
C TYR A 38 -23.25 -7.87 11.02
N SER A 39 -23.61 -7.28 12.14
CA SER A 39 -24.78 -7.71 12.93
C SER A 39 -26.09 -7.57 12.18
N ARG A 40 -26.21 -6.65 11.22
CA ARG A 40 -27.41 -6.37 10.45
C ARG A 40 -27.15 -6.27 8.94
N GLY A 41 -26.16 -6.96 8.43
CA GLY A 41 -25.86 -6.91 7.02
C GLY A 41 -24.57 -7.58 6.62
N SER A 42 -24.28 -7.43 5.35
CA SER A 42 -23.02 -7.91 4.74
C SER A 42 -22.54 -6.91 3.69
N GLY A 43 -21.27 -6.99 3.37
CA GLY A 43 -20.69 -6.23 2.28
C GLY A 43 -19.61 -7.02 1.59
N ASP A 44 -19.52 -6.83 0.29
CA ASP A 44 -18.46 -7.35 -0.55
C ASP A 44 -17.66 -6.20 -1.10
N ASN A 45 -16.35 -6.38 -1.19
CA ASN A 45 -15.46 -5.41 -1.79
C ASN A 45 -14.46 -6.10 -2.70
N SER A 46 -14.10 -5.43 -3.76
CA SER A 46 -12.99 -5.84 -4.61
C SER A 46 -12.11 -4.64 -4.94
N SER A 47 -10.84 -4.89 -5.10
CA SER A 47 -9.86 -3.87 -5.48
C SER A 47 -8.95 -4.39 -6.55
N LYS A 48 -8.73 -3.57 -7.57
CA LYS A 48 -7.76 -3.81 -8.64
C LYS A 48 -6.76 -2.68 -8.61
N SER A 49 -5.46 -3.00 -8.67
CA SER A 49 -4.43 -1.98 -8.72
C SER A 49 -3.30 -2.32 -9.66
N ILE A 50 -2.69 -1.26 -10.20
CA ILE A 50 -1.43 -1.30 -10.91
C ILE A 50 -0.45 -0.38 -10.19
N GLY A 51 0.76 -0.89 -9.93
CA GLY A 51 1.83 -0.15 -9.30
C GLY A 51 3.06 -0.12 -10.18
N PHE A 52 3.75 1.03 -10.18
CA PHE A 52 5.06 1.20 -10.81
C PHE A 52 6.05 1.57 -9.72
N TYR A 53 7.20 0.93 -9.72
CA TYR A 53 8.22 1.23 -8.74
C TYR A 53 9.60 1.37 -9.35
N SER A 54 10.42 2.16 -8.69
CA SER A 54 11.82 2.36 -9.00
C SER A 54 12.62 2.39 -7.71
N THR A 55 13.58 1.49 -7.61
CA THR A 55 14.47 1.38 -6.44
C THR A 55 15.91 1.61 -6.88
N ASP A 56 16.52 2.62 -6.33
CA ASP A 56 17.95 2.89 -6.47
C ASP A 56 18.68 2.40 -5.22
N ILE A 57 19.68 1.56 -5.41
CA ILE A 57 20.56 1.08 -4.33
C ILE A 57 21.98 1.56 -4.64
N GLY A 58 22.52 2.37 -3.74
CA GLY A 58 23.87 2.90 -3.85
C GLY A 58 24.91 2.00 -3.19
N SER A 59 26.14 2.04 -3.72
CA SER A 59 27.28 1.26 -3.20
C SER A 59 27.69 1.65 -1.76
N LYS A 60 27.28 2.85 -1.31
CA LYS A 60 27.55 3.35 0.05
C LYS A 60 26.44 3.07 1.05
N GLY A 61 25.53 2.16 0.72
CA GLY A 61 24.46 1.69 1.61
C GLY A 61 23.19 2.55 1.62
N HIS A 62 23.08 3.58 0.79
CA HIS A 62 21.86 4.36 0.63
C HIS A 62 20.91 3.73 -0.38
N TYR A 63 19.61 3.96 -0.22
CA TYR A 63 18.58 3.56 -1.17
C TYR A 63 17.50 4.62 -1.30
N LEU A 64 16.85 4.65 -2.45
CA LEU A 64 15.67 5.46 -2.73
C LEU A 64 14.63 4.59 -3.41
N ASP A 65 13.48 4.42 -2.77
CA ASP A 65 12.32 3.72 -3.30
C ASP A 65 11.25 4.72 -3.71
N LEU A 66 10.82 4.65 -4.96
CA LEU A 66 9.70 5.41 -5.48
C LEU A 66 8.60 4.43 -5.90
N VAL A 67 7.37 4.66 -5.46
CA VAL A 67 6.20 3.85 -5.81
C VAL A 67 5.06 4.76 -6.25
N PHE A 68 4.53 4.50 -7.43
CA PHE A 68 3.30 5.10 -7.92
C PHE A 68 2.25 4.01 -8.11
N LYS A 69 1.05 4.20 -7.57
CA LYS A 69 -0.01 3.21 -7.59
C LYS A 69 -1.35 3.83 -7.96
N ILE A 70 -2.08 3.15 -8.85
CA ILE A 70 -3.47 3.45 -9.18
C ILE A 70 -4.32 2.26 -8.77
N SER A 71 -5.41 2.52 -8.04
CA SER A 71 -6.33 1.50 -7.54
C SER A 71 -7.76 1.87 -7.88
N ASN A 72 -8.56 0.86 -8.22
CA ASN A 72 -10.01 0.96 -8.34
C ASN A 72 -10.64 0.00 -7.33
N MET A 73 -11.59 0.50 -6.56
CA MET A 73 -12.25 -0.24 -5.50
C MET A 73 -13.76 -0.22 -5.73
N ASP A 74 -14.35 -1.41 -5.79
CA ASP A 74 -15.79 -1.62 -5.85
C ASP A 74 -16.27 -2.11 -4.48
N ASN A 75 -17.36 -1.55 -3.99
CA ASN A 75 -17.95 -1.90 -2.72
C ASN A 75 -19.47 -2.07 -2.91
N ASP A 76 -19.96 -3.23 -2.50
CA ASP A 76 -21.38 -3.55 -2.44
C ASP A 76 -21.77 -3.82 -1.00
N PHE A 77 -22.93 -3.35 -0.57
CA PHE A 77 -23.39 -3.64 0.76
C PHE A 77 -24.91 -3.93 0.79
N THR A 78 -25.27 -4.78 1.72
CA THR A 78 -26.66 -5.08 2.07
C THR A 78 -26.81 -4.93 3.58
N VAL A 79 -27.71 -4.07 4.01
CA VAL A 79 -28.05 -3.89 5.43
C VAL A 79 -29.56 -3.99 5.62
N TYR A 80 -29.97 -4.30 6.85
CA TYR A 80 -31.38 -4.37 7.22
C TYR A 80 -31.66 -3.30 8.28
N ASP A 81 -32.74 -2.53 8.07
CA ASP A 81 -33.17 -1.53 9.02
C ASP A 81 -33.84 -2.17 10.26
N THR A 82 -34.28 -1.35 11.20
CA THR A 82 -34.98 -1.80 12.41
C THR A 82 -36.30 -2.53 12.12
N ASN A 83 -36.91 -2.27 10.97
CA ASN A 83 -38.13 -2.94 10.49
C ASN A 83 -37.83 -4.16 9.64
N ARG A 84 -36.56 -4.59 9.56
CA ARG A 84 -36.08 -5.71 8.72
C ARG A 84 -36.24 -5.49 7.21
N ASN A 85 -36.36 -4.25 6.75
CA ASN A 85 -36.34 -3.94 5.33
C ASN A 85 -34.91 -4.03 4.82
N LYS A 86 -34.75 -4.69 3.66
CA LYS A 86 -33.46 -4.82 2.99
C LYS A 86 -33.08 -3.52 2.28
N ILE A 87 -31.90 -3.02 2.58
CA ILE A 87 -31.30 -1.83 1.95
C ILE A 87 -30.00 -2.25 1.29
N THR A 88 -29.84 -1.96 0.01
CA THR A 88 -28.62 -2.22 -0.75
C THR A 88 -28.01 -0.93 -1.27
N GLY A 89 -26.72 -0.92 -1.45
CA GLY A 89 -25.98 0.16 -2.11
C GLY A 89 -24.69 -0.38 -2.69
N ASP A 90 -24.20 0.31 -3.71
CA ASP A 90 -22.93 0.07 -4.34
C ASP A 90 -22.21 1.39 -4.60
N PHE A 91 -20.89 1.39 -4.52
CA PHE A 91 -20.06 2.54 -4.86
C PHE A 91 -18.69 2.12 -5.35
N ASN A 92 -18.12 2.93 -6.22
CA ASN A 92 -16.82 2.74 -6.82
C ASN A 92 -15.91 3.94 -6.51
N ASN A 93 -14.67 3.65 -6.12
CA ASN A 93 -13.68 4.68 -5.88
C ASN A 93 -12.40 4.36 -6.67
N THR A 94 -11.79 5.42 -7.20
CA THR A 94 -10.46 5.34 -7.79
C THR A 94 -9.49 6.12 -6.93
N GLY A 95 -8.38 5.47 -6.55
CA GLY A 95 -7.32 6.07 -5.76
C GLY A 95 -6.01 6.11 -6.52
N VAL A 96 -5.21 7.13 -6.24
CA VAL A 96 -3.82 7.25 -6.68
C VAL A 96 -2.94 7.53 -5.49
N SER A 97 -1.75 6.94 -5.49
CA SER A 97 -0.75 7.21 -4.45
C SER A 97 0.65 7.31 -5.02
N LEU A 98 1.45 8.15 -4.40
CA LEU A 98 2.87 8.31 -4.67
C LEU A 98 3.62 8.22 -3.35
N SER A 99 4.61 7.34 -3.29
CA SER A 99 5.44 7.13 -2.11
C SER A 99 6.90 7.27 -2.47
N ALA A 100 7.66 7.91 -1.59
CA ALA A 100 9.11 7.97 -1.65
C ALA A 100 9.70 7.59 -0.30
N GLU A 101 10.62 6.65 -0.30
CA GLU A 101 11.37 6.24 0.89
C GLU A 101 12.86 6.35 0.63
N TYR A 102 13.57 6.99 1.54
CA TYR A 102 15.02 7.09 1.52
C TYR A 102 15.59 6.53 2.82
N GLY A 103 16.63 5.75 2.69
CA GLY A 103 17.37 5.23 3.83
C GLY A 103 18.84 5.08 3.53
N ARG A 104 19.64 4.99 4.57
CA ARG A 104 21.06 4.76 4.46
C ARG A 104 21.56 3.86 5.58
N LYS A 105 22.14 2.73 5.18
CA LYS A 105 22.83 1.83 6.09
C LYS A 105 24.22 2.39 6.39
N ASN A 106 24.49 2.67 7.65
CA ASN A 106 25.80 3.09 8.14
C ASN A 106 26.41 1.96 8.95
N ASN A 107 27.53 1.44 8.49
CA ASN A 107 28.26 0.40 9.18
C ASN A 107 29.08 1.01 10.31
N LEU A 108 28.97 0.42 11.49
CA LEU A 108 29.72 0.78 12.69
C LEU A 108 30.79 -0.28 12.96
N GLN A 109 31.50 -0.13 14.05
CA GLN A 109 32.54 -1.10 14.46
C GLN A 109 31.90 -2.44 14.90
N ASN A 110 32.67 -3.52 14.77
CA ASN A 110 32.31 -4.87 15.24
C ASN A 110 31.04 -5.48 14.60
N GLY A 111 30.75 -5.12 13.34
CA GLY A 111 29.59 -5.63 12.61
C GLY A 111 28.29 -4.96 12.96
N TRP A 112 28.26 -3.97 13.82
CA TRP A 112 27.09 -3.16 14.11
C TRP A 112 26.78 -2.22 12.96
N TYR A 113 25.49 -1.94 12.76
CA TYR A 113 25.02 -0.94 11.80
C TYR A 113 23.79 -0.19 12.32
N ILE A 114 23.60 1.00 11.81
CA ILE A 114 22.39 1.81 11.99
C ILE A 114 21.89 2.26 10.62
N GLU A 115 20.59 2.11 10.37
CA GLU A 115 19.94 2.49 9.12
C GLU A 115 18.78 3.43 9.42
N PRO A 116 18.98 4.75 9.35
CA PRO A 116 17.89 5.71 9.40
C PRO A 116 17.09 5.67 8.11
N GLN A 117 15.78 5.86 8.23
CA GLN A 117 14.82 5.81 7.12
C GLN A 117 13.83 6.96 7.23
N ALA A 118 13.45 7.51 6.10
CA ALA A 118 12.38 8.48 6.00
C ALA A 118 11.49 8.14 4.81
N GLN A 119 10.17 8.15 5.01
CA GLN A 119 9.17 7.87 3.99
C GLN A 119 8.13 8.97 3.96
N PHE A 120 7.74 9.36 2.75
CA PHE A 120 6.65 10.30 2.52
C PHE A 120 5.69 9.70 1.49
N THR A 121 4.39 9.70 1.81
CA THR A 121 3.34 9.17 0.94
C THR A 121 2.26 10.21 0.74
N LEU A 122 1.94 10.48 -0.51
CA LEU A 122 0.78 11.26 -0.93
C LEU A 122 -0.27 10.32 -1.50
N GLY A 123 -1.52 10.52 -1.13
CA GLY A 123 -2.65 9.76 -1.63
C GLY A 123 -3.84 10.63 -1.95
N TYR A 124 -4.60 10.21 -2.94
CA TYR A 124 -5.89 10.77 -3.28
C TYR A 124 -6.86 9.63 -3.57
N LEU A 125 -8.00 9.64 -2.91
CA LEU A 125 -9.13 8.77 -3.17
C LEU A 125 -10.26 9.61 -3.74
N GLY A 126 -10.69 9.32 -4.95
CA GLY A 126 -11.82 9.99 -5.59
C GLY A 126 -13.12 9.73 -4.83
N GLY A 127 -13.97 10.75 -4.75
CA GLY A 127 -15.31 10.61 -4.17
C GLY A 127 -16.26 9.90 -5.12
N ASP A 128 -17.35 9.37 -4.57
CA ASP A 128 -18.46 8.81 -5.33
C ASP A 128 -19.79 9.25 -4.72
N SER A 129 -20.82 9.23 -5.53
CA SER A 129 -22.20 9.44 -5.10
C SER A 129 -23.03 8.24 -5.52
N TYR A 130 -23.84 7.74 -4.62
CA TYR A 130 -24.69 6.58 -4.89
C TYR A 130 -26.04 6.74 -4.18
N THR A 131 -27.04 6.04 -4.73
CA THR A 131 -28.38 5.99 -4.16
C THR A 131 -28.64 4.58 -3.67
N THR A 132 -29.02 4.43 -2.43
CA THR A 132 -29.41 3.15 -1.85
C THR A 132 -30.77 2.69 -2.41
N SER A 133 -31.08 1.40 -2.27
CA SER A 133 -32.33 0.81 -2.77
C SER A 133 -33.59 1.41 -2.16
N ASN A 134 -33.49 2.06 -1.00
CA ASN A 134 -34.60 2.78 -0.34
C ASN A 134 -34.66 4.27 -0.69
N GLY A 135 -33.88 4.75 -1.66
CA GLY A 135 -33.92 6.12 -2.16
C GLY A 135 -33.08 7.14 -1.39
N ILE A 136 -32.24 6.71 -0.46
CA ILE A 136 -31.32 7.60 0.25
C ILE A 136 -30.11 7.88 -0.66
N GLU A 137 -29.87 9.15 -0.93
CA GLU A 137 -28.66 9.59 -1.62
C GLU A 137 -27.49 9.68 -0.62
N ALA A 138 -26.36 9.11 -0.97
CA ALA A 138 -25.13 9.23 -0.22
C ALA A 138 -24.04 9.83 -1.11
N ILE A 139 -23.30 10.79 -0.58
CA ILE A 139 -22.19 11.46 -1.27
C ILE A 139 -20.93 11.21 -0.45
N GLN A 140 -19.97 10.55 -1.06
CA GLN A 140 -18.62 10.40 -0.49
C GLN A 140 -17.70 11.41 -1.14
N SER A 141 -17.18 12.34 -0.36
CA SER A 141 -16.21 13.33 -0.85
C SER A 141 -14.86 12.69 -1.10
N GLY A 142 -14.11 13.22 -2.07
CA GLY A 142 -12.73 12.83 -2.29
C GLY A 142 -11.86 13.05 -1.05
N ILE A 143 -10.92 12.13 -0.81
CA ILE A 143 -10.01 12.17 0.34
C ILE A 143 -8.59 12.41 -0.17
N LYS A 144 -7.92 13.40 0.42
CA LYS A 144 -6.49 13.66 0.22
C LYS A 144 -5.74 13.28 1.49
N SER A 145 -4.60 12.62 1.32
CA SER A 145 -3.75 12.24 2.44
C SER A 145 -2.28 12.55 2.16
N ALA A 146 -1.57 12.92 3.22
CA ALA A 146 -0.13 13.08 3.22
C ALA A 146 0.41 12.50 4.52
N VAL A 147 1.30 11.51 4.43
CA VAL A 147 1.85 10.80 5.59
C VAL A 147 3.36 10.79 5.49
N GLY A 148 4.02 11.28 6.53
CA GLY A 148 5.46 11.16 6.71
C GLY A 148 5.79 10.16 7.81
N ARG A 149 6.83 9.36 7.60
CA ARG A 149 7.37 8.43 8.58
C ARG A 149 8.87 8.58 8.67
N ILE A 150 9.38 8.50 9.88
CA ILE A 150 10.80 8.37 10.16
C ILE A 150 11.01 7.15 11.02
N GLY A 151 12.10 6.46 10.81
CA GLY A 151 12.44 5.27 11.57
C GLY A 151 13.91 4.94 11.45
N PHE A 152 14.31 3.89 12.14
CA PHE A 152 15.66 3.37 12.04
C PHE A 152 15.71 1.88 12.33
N ASN A 153 16.67 1.21 11.71
CA ASN A 153 17.06 -0.14 12.06
C ASN A 153 18.40 -0.11 12.77
N ILE A 154 18.54 -0.88 13.82
CA ILE A 154 19.84 -1.16 14.46
C ILE A 154 20.04 -2.67 14.41
N GLY A 155 21.19 -3.09 13.96
CA GLY A 155 21.48 -4.51 13.88
C GLY A 155 22.96 -4.81 13.98
N LYS A 156 23.24 -6.10 14.06
CA LYS A 156 24.59 -6.66 14.06
C LYS A 156 24.70 -7.78 13.04
N GLU A 157 25.69 -7.67 12.19
CA GLU A 157 26.08 -8.73 11.26
C GLU A 157 27.17 -9.60 11.90
N PHE A 158 26.99 -10.90 11.84
CA PHE A 158 27.96 -11.89 12.28
C PHE A 158 28.64 -12.51 11.06
N GLY A 159 29.95 -12.67 11.11
CA GLY A 159 30.78 -13.07 9.97
C GLY A 159 30.44 -14.38 9.24
N ASN A 160 29.46 -15.14 9.71
CA ASN A 160 28.99 -16.40 9.12
C ASN A 160 27.50 -16.36 8.77
N ASN A 161 27.07 -15.35 8.07
CA ASN A 161 25.70 -15.21 7.54
C ASN A 161 24.56 -15.07 8.57
N GLY A 162 24.88 -14.60 9.78
CA GLY A 162 23.87 -14.29 10.79
C GLY A 162 23.64 -12.77 10.89
N ILE A 163 22.37 -12.35 10.98
CA ILE A 163 21.98 -10.97 11.22
C ILE A 163 20.94 -10.95 12.34
N VAL A 164 21.13 -10.06 13.31
CA VAL A 164 20.12 -9.74 14.34
C VAL A 164 19.81 -8.25 14.22
N TYR A 165 18.54 -7.90 14.16
CA TYR A 165 18.12 -6.51 14.03
C TYR A 165 16.86 -6.18 14.82
N ALA A 166 16.67 -4.88 15.10
CA ALA A 166 15.45 -4.29 15.65
C ALA A 166 15.03 -3.08 14.83
N LYS A 167 13.72 -2.90 14.67
CA LYS A 167 13.09 -1.76 13.98
C LYS A 167 12.25 -0.95 14.95
#